data_343297482b85ab7c55084bb9a2842273
#
_entry.id   343297482b85ab7c55084bb9a2842273
#
_cell.length_a   1.000
_cell.length_b   1.000
_cell.length_c   1.000
_cell.angle_alpha   90.00
_cell.angle_beta   90.00
_cell.angle_gamma   90.00
#
_symmetry.space_group_name_H-M   'P 1'
#
loop_
_entity.id
_entity.type
_entity.pdbx_description
1 polymer ?
#
loop_
_entity_poly.entity_id
_entity_poly.type
_entity_poly.pdbx_seq_one_letter_code
_entity_poly.pdbx_strand_id
1 'polypeptide(L)'
;KKLLVSVIALFGAVSLSAQDVTAIYNEAAAAFGAKNFTEAAAKFEQVIDQGMDNESAASMVATAKSTLPKCYFMLGGGALKTKNYDEALKNFEKSAELAELYGDMNQMAKSNGWVAKIYQIQGGDAFNNKDYVTAAGIFEKGYKADPDNTDMALNLAMSYCEMFMNTGDMAQYEKGMDVYEAI
;
A
#
# COMPACT_ATOMS: atom_id res chain seq x y z
N LYS A 1 9.37 16.40 2.69
CA LYS A 1 8.46 17.08 1.74
C LYS A 1 9.03 16.90 0.35
N LYS A 2 8.70 15.84 -0.34
CA LYS A 2 8.92 15.72 -1.79
C LYS A 2 7.55 15.58 -2.43
N LEU A 3 7.13 16.65 -3.12
CA LEU A 3 5.99 16.63 -4.00
C LEU A 3 6.18 15.50 -5.02
N LEU A 4 5.24 14.57 -5.04
CA LEU A 4 5.03 13.72 -6.20
C LEU A 4 4.44 14.60 -7.30
N VAL A 5 5.26 14.91 -8.27
CA VAL A 5 4.81 15.50 -9.52
C VAL A 5 4.17 14.37 -10.32
N SER A 6 2.86 14.32 -10.26
CA SER A 6 2.06 13.51 -11.16
C SER A 6 2.33 13.98 -12.59
N VAL A 7 2.67 13.05 -13.46
CA VAL A 7 2.68 13.27 -14.91
C VAL A 7 1.24 13.51 -15.32
N ILE A 8 0.83 14.78 -15.35
CA ILE A 8 -0.40 15.20 -16.00
C ILE A 8 -0.10 15.14 -17.50
N ALA A 9 -0.53 14.06 -18.13
CA ALA A 9 -0.69 14.07 -19.59
C ALA A 9 -1.77 15.10 -19.91
N LEU A 10 -1.38 16.18 -20.56
CA LEU A 10 -2.30 17.16 -21.13
C LEU A 10 -3.17 16.45 -22.20
N PHE A 11 -4.30 15.91 -21.78
CA PHE A 11 -5.40 15.64 -22.70
C PHE A 11 -6.30 16.85 -22.69
N GLY A 12 -6.57 17.39 -23.89
CA GLY A 12 -7.39 18.58 -24.10
C GLY A 12 -8.71 18.45 -23.35
N ALA A 13 -9.11 19.53 -22.70
CA ALA A 13 -10.35 19.66 -21.98
C ALA A 13 -11.55 19.48 -22.93
N VAL A 14 -12.00 18.26 -23.08
CA VAL A 14 -13.36 17.97 -23.50
C VAL A 14 -14.17 18.00 -22.19
N SER A 15 -15.05 18.98 -22.03
CA SER A 15 -16.02 18.98 -20.94
C SER A 15 -16.92 17.77 -21.13
N LEU A 16 -16.57 16.66 -20.49
CA LEU A 16 -17.44 15.50 -20.46
C LEU A 16 -18.73 15.86 -19.74
N SER A 17 -19.86 15.48 -20.31
CA SER A 17 -21.16 15.72 -19.68
C SER A 17 -21.29 14.88 -18.40
N ALA A 18 -22.13 15.33 -17.44
CA ALA A 18 -22.45 14.53 -16.26
C ALA A 18 -22.99 13.13 -16.62
N GLN A 19 -23.57 12.98 -17.79
CA GLN A 19 -24.09 11.73 -18.32
C GLN A 19 -22.97 10.75 -18.66
N ASP A 20 -21.81 11.25 -19.13
CA ASP A 20 -20.65 10.40 -19.43
C ASP A 20 -20.00 9.89 -18.13
N VAL A 21 -19.88 10.74 -17.10
CA VAL A 21 -19.36 10.32 -15.78
C VAL A 21 -20.28 9.28 -15.13
N THR A 22 -21.61 9.42 -15.27
CA THR A 22 -22.59 8.47 -14.76
C THR A 22 -22.43 7.10 -15.44
N ALA A 23 -22.21 7.07 -16.76
CA ALA A 23 -21.99 5.82 -17.48
C ALA A 23 -20.72 5.10 -16.98
N ILE A 24 -19.60 5.83 -16.86
CA ILE A 24 -18.34 5.28 -16.35
C ILE A 24 -18.50 4.77 -14.91
N TYR A 25 -19.22 5.51 -14.06
CA TYR A 25 -19.50 5.08 -12.69
C TYR A 25 -20.30 3.77 -12.63
N ASN A 26 -21.32 3.63 -13.47
CA ASN A 26 -22.11 2.40 -13.54
C ASN A 26 -21.26 1.22 -13.99
N GLU A 27 -20.38 1.41 -14.97
CA GLU A 27 -19.40 0.39 -15.41
C GLU A 27 -18.46 0.01 -14.28
N ALA A 28 -17.91 1.01 -13.55
CA ALA A 28 -17.05 0.78 -12.39
C ALA A 28 -17.74 -0.04 -11.31
N ALA A 29 -18.99 0.31 -10.97
CA ALA A 29 -19.79 -0.38 -9.97
C ALA A 29 -20.12 -1.82 -10.41
N ALA A 30 -20.45 -2.02 -11.69
CA ALA A 30 -20.70 -3.36 -12.24
C ALA A 30 -19.44 -4.23 -12.21
N ALA A 31 -18.28 -3.68 -12.62
CA ALA A 31 -16.99 -4.37 -12.55
C ALA A 31 -16.62 -4.74 -11.11
N PHE A 32 -16.84 -3.83 -10.16
CA PHE A 32 -16.61 -4.11 -8.73
C PHE A 32 -17.52 -5.24 -8.22
N GLY A 33 -18.80 -5.20 -8.55
CA GLY A 33 -19.76 -6.25 -8.21
C GLY A 33 -19.40 -7.61 -8.81
N ALA A 34 -18.87 -7.62 -10.04
CA ALA A 34 -18.36 -8.81 -10.72
C ALA A 34 -16.96 -9.26 -10.19
N LYS A 35 -16.39 -8.56 -9.22
CA LYS A 35 -15.03 -8.79 -8.67
C LYS A 35 -13.91 -8.62 -9.70
N ASN A 36 -14.17 -7.92 -10.79
CA ASN A 36 -13.14 -7.48 -11.73
C ASN A 36 -12.50 -6.18 -11.20
N PHE A 37 -11.66 -6.33 -10.16
CA PHE A 37 -11.11 -5.19 -9.43
C PHE A 37 -10.13 -4.35 -10.24
N THR A 38 -9.49 -4.93 -11.26
CA THR A 38 -8.61 -4.19 -12.18
C THR A 38 -9.41 -3.20 -13.01
N GLU A 39 -10.48 -3.65 -13.62
CA GLU A 39 -11.36 -2.79 -14.41
C GLU A 39 -12.10 -1.78 -13.52
N ALA A 40 -12.59 -2.23 -12.37
CA ALA A 40 -13.25 -1.37 -11.40
C ALA A 40 -12.33 -0.21 -10.95
N ALA A 41 -11.07 -0.50 -10.62
CA ALA A 41 -10.10 0.52 -10.23
C ALA A 41 -9.88 1.54 -11.34
N ALA A 42 -9.60 1.08 -12.57
CA ALA A 42 -9.38 1.95 -13.72
C ALA A 42 -10.60 2.86 -14.01
N LYS A 43 -11.81 2.33 -13.88
CA LYS A 43 -13.05 3.09 -14.08
C LYS A 43 -13.32 4.08 -12.94
N PHE A 44 -13.09 3.70 -11.68
CA PHE A 44 -13.23 4.64 -10.56
C PHE A 44 -12.19 5.76 -10.63
N GLU A 45 -10.97 5.52 -11.10
CA GLU A 45 -9.99 6.58 -11.37
C GLU A 45 -10.52 7.56 -12.42
N GLN A 46 -11.12 7.06 -13.51
CA GLN A 46 -11.75 7.91 -14.53
C GLN A 46 -12.92 8.73 -13.95
N VAL A 47 -13.76 8.14 -13.08
CA VAL A 47 -14.85 8.88 -12.42
C VAL A 47 -14.30 10.02 -11.58
N ILE A 48 -13.22 9.80 -10.84
CA ILE A 48 -12.58 10.83 -10.02
C ILE A 48 -12.00 11.93 -10.90
N ASP A 49 -11.21 11.56 -11.90
CA ASP A 49 -10.51 12.49 -12.76
C ASP A 49 -11.48 13.39 -13.57
N GLN A 50 -12.51 12.77 -14.17
CA GLN A 50 -13.45 13.47 -15.05
C GLN A 50 -14.62 14.15 -14.31
N GLY A 51 -14.92 13.68 -13.09
CA GLY A 51 -16.04 14.18 -12.29
C GLY A 51 -15.66 15.23 -11.26
N MET A 52 -14.36 15.50 -11.03
CA MET A 52 -13.90 16.31 -9.92
C MET A 52 -14.45 17.75 -9.94
N ASP A 53 -14.56 18.34 -11.11
CA ASP A 53 -15.05 19.71 -11.30
C ASP A 53 -16.54 19.78 -11.66
N ASN A 54 -17.28 18.67 -11.53
CA ASN A 54 -18.68 18.57 -11.91
C ASN A 54 -19.55 18.35 -10.67
N GLU A 55 -20.28 19.40 -10.25
CA GLU A 55 -21.14 19.33 -9.06
C GLU A 55 -22.18 18.21 -9.14
N SER A 56 -22.74 17.94 -10.31
CA SER A 56 -23.72 16.86 -10.49
C SER A 56 -23.10 15.46 -10.38
N ALA A 57 -21.78 15.31 -10.49
CA ALA A 57 -21.03 14.07 -10.29
C ALA A 57 -20.47 13.92 -8.86
N ALA A 58 -20.59 14.91 -7.99
CA ALA A 58 -19.95 14.96 -6.68
C ALA A 58 -20.20 13.68 -5.83
N SER A 59 -21.41 13.18 -5.83
CA SER A 59 -21.77 11.95 -5.08
C SER A 59 -21.09 10.70 -5.66
N MET A 60 -20.96 10.61 -6.98
CA MET A 60 -20.27 9.51 -7.67
C MET A 60 -18.77 9.57 -7.42
N VAL A 61 -18.18 10.76 -7.46
CA VAL A 61 -16.76 11.01 -7.13
C VAL A 61 -16.47 10.63 -5.68
N ALA A 62 -17.35 11.01 -4.73
CA ALA A 62 -17.20 10.62 -3.33
C ALA A 62 -17.23 9.10 -3.15
N THR A 63 -18.16 8.42 -3.82
CA THR A 63 -18.24 6.95 -3.80
C THR A 63 -17.02 6.30 -4.45
N ALA A 64 -16.56 6.83 -5.58
CA ALA A 64 -15.35 6.34 -6.27
C ALA A 64 -14.12 6.47 -5.35
N LYS A 65 -13.92 7.63 -4.71
CA LYS A 65 -12.83 7.87 -3.74
C LYS A 65 -12.86 6.88 -2.57
N SER A 66 -14.05 6.52 -2.07
CA SER A 66 -14.17 5.55 -0.98
C SER A 66 -14.03 4.09 -1.42
N THR A 67 -14.22 3.79 -2.72
CA THR A 67 -14.20 2.42 -3.24
C THR A 67 -12.87 2.05 -3.89
N LEU A 68 -12.20 3.01 -4.50
CA LEU A 68 -10.92 2.80 -5.20
C LEU A 68 -9.83 2.17 -4.31
N PRO A 69 -9.60 2.61 -3.06
CA PRO A 69 -8.66 1.93 -2.17
C PRO A 69 -9.01 0.47 -1.94
N LYS A 70 -10.31 0.14 -1.87
CA LYS A 70 -10.78 -1.24 -1.68
C LYS A 70 -10.51 -2.12 -2.90
N CYS A 71 -10.58 -1.55 -4.12
CA CYS A 71 -10.19 -2.28 -5.33
C CYS A 71 -8.74 -2.75 -5.25
N TYR A 72 -7.83 -1.84 -4.93
CA TYR A 72 -6.40 -2.17 -4.78
C TYR A 72 -6.15 -3.15 -3.63
N PHE A 73 -6.86 -3.00 -2.50
CA PHE A 73 -6.81 -3.98 -1.42
C PHE A 73 -7.19 -5.39 -1.88
N MET A 74 -8.25 -5.51 -2.67
CA MET A 74 -8.69 -6.81 -3.21
C MET A 74 -7.72 -7.39 -4.23
N LEU A 75 -7.07 -6.54 -5.05
CA LEU A 75 -5.99 -6.94 -5.96
C LEU A 75 -4.78 -7.47 -5.19
N GLY A 76 -4.36 -6.76 -4.12
CA GLY A 76 -3.31 -7.22 -3.22
C GLY A 76 -3.62 -8.58 -2.60
N GLY A 77 -4.85 -8.78 -2.13
CA GLY A 77 -5.32 -10.06 -1.61
C GLY A 77 -5.33 -11.19 -2.66
N GLY A 78 -5.62 -10.85 -3.91
CA GLY A 78 -5.53 -11.78 -5.05
C GLY A 78 -4.09 -12.24 -5.31
N ALA A 79 -3.17 -11.28 -5.40
CA ALA A 79 -1.74 -11.54 -5.60
C ALA A 79 -1.13 -12.36 -4.44
N LEU A 80 -1.54 -12.06 -3.20
CA LEU A 80 -1.08 -12.80 -2.01
C LEU A 80 -1.47 -14.28 -2.05
N LYS A 81 -2.67 -14.63 -2.54
CA LYS A 81 -3.11 -16.03 -2.67
C LYS A 81 -2.20 -16.84 -3.60
N THR A 82 -1.60 -16.20 -4.58
CA THR A 82 -0.65 -16.82 -5.53
C THR A 82 0.80 -16.65 -5.07
N LYS A 83 1.03 -16.12 -3.87
CA LYS A 83 2.35 -15.81 -3.30
C LYS A 83 3.18 -14.84 -4.17
N ASN A 84 2.52 -14.03 -4.98
CA ASN A 84 3.16 -12.93 -5.70
C ASN A 84 3.29 -11.73 -4.75
N TYR A 85 4.31 -11.79 -3.87
CA TYR A 85 4.49 -10.81 -2.80
C TYR A 85 4.76 -9.40 -3.33
N ASP A 86 5.50 -9.26 -4.43
CA ASP A 86 5.81 -7.93 -5.00
C ASP A 86 4.56 -7.24 -5.52
N GLU A 87 3.69 -7.97 -6.23
CA GLU A 87 2.43 -7.42 -6.72
C GLU A 87 1.43 -7.19 -5.56
N ALA A 88 1.47 -8.05 -4.53
CA ALA A 88 0.66 -7.87 -3.33
C ALA A 88 1.06 -6.59 -2.59
N LEU A 89 2.37 -6.37 -2.34
CA LEU A 89 2.90 -5.15 -1.72
C LEU A 89 2.47 -3.92 -2.49
N LYS A 90 2.75 -3.88 -3.81
CA LYS A 90 2.37 -2.77 -4.68
C LYS A 90 0.89 -2.38 -4.56
N ASN A 91 0.01 -3.37 -4.55
CA ASN A 91 -1.43 -3.12 -4.46
C ASN A 91 -1.87 -2.70 -3.04
N PHE A 92 -1.32 -3.30 -1.98
CA PHE A 92 -1.63 -2.88 -0.62
C PHE A 92 -1.07 -1.49 -0.30
N GLU A 93 0.15 -1.17 -0.74
CA GLU A 93 0.73 0.17 -0.60
C GLU A 93 -0.11 1.21 -1.34
N LYS A 94 -0.56 0.90 -2.58
CA LYS A 94 -1.46 1.78 -3.33
C LYS A 94 -2.81 1.96 -2.64
N SER A 95 -3.35 0.89 -2.05
CA SER A 95 -4.57 0.97 -1.24
C SER A 95 -4.39 1.87 -0.02
N ALA A 96 -3.27 1.77 0.69
CA ALA A 96 -2.97 2.61 1.85
C ALA A 96 -2.82 4.08 1.47
N GLU A 97 -2.04 4.38 0.42
CA GLU A 97 -1.83 5.73 -0.11
C GLU A 97 -3.16 6.41 -0.47
N LEU A 98 -4.02 5.71 -1.21
CA LEU A 98 -5.31 6.25 -1.63
C LEU A 98 -6.29 6.40 -0.45
N ALA A 99 -6.25 5.46 0.49
CA ALA A 99 -7.07 5.53 1.70
C ALA A 99 -6.67 6.73 2.57
N GLU A 100 -5.38 7.00 2.75
CA GLU A 100 -4.87 8.20 3.42
C GLU A 100 -5.31 9.48 2.69
N LEU A 101 -5.10 9.52 1.36
CA LEU A 101 -5.47 10.66 0.52
C LEU A 101 -6.96 11.02 0.63
N TYR A 102 -7.82 10.00 0.74
CA TYR A 102 -9.27 10.19 0.80
C TYR A 102 -9.85 10.12 2.22
N GLY A 103 -9.01 10.00 3.26
CA GLY A 103 -9.40 10.07 4.66
C GLY A 103 -9.99 8.78 5.24
N ASP A 104 -9.83 7.63 4.58
CA ASP A 104 -10.25 6.32 5.12
C ASP A 104 -9.11 5.68 5.94
N MET A 105 -8.91 6.18 7.17
CA MET A 105 -7.86 5.69 8.07
C MET A 105 -8.00 4.20 8.40
N ASN A 106 -9.23 3.67 8.41
CA ASN A 106 -9.45 2.24 8.65
C ASN A 106 -8.94 1.37 7.50
N GLN A 107 -9.17 1.80 6.25
CA GLN A 107 -8.67 1.09 5.08
C GLN A 107 -7.15 1.21 4.99
N MET A 108 -6.60 2.39 5.31
CA MET A 108 -5.15 2.62 5.38
C MET A 108 -4.49 1.65 6.37
N ALA A 109 -5.00 1.59 7.61
CA ALA A 109 -4.46 0.70 8.64
C ALA A 109 -4.52 -0.79 8.22
N LYS A 110 -5.64 -1.23 7.62
CA LYS A 110 -5.75 -2.59 7.10
C LYS A 110 -4.70 -2.90 6.03
N SER A 111 -4.47 -1.99 5.12
CA SER A 111 -3.52 -2.15 4.03
C SER A 111 -2.09 -2.20 4.56
N ASN A 112 -1.72 -1.29 5.46
CA ASN A 112 -0.41 -1.26 6.11
C ASN A 112 -0.16 -2.55 6.93
N GLY A 113 -1.16 -3.07 7.62
CA GLY A 113 -1.05 -4.34 8.32
C GLY A 113 -0.72 -5.52 7.40
N TRP A 114 -1.25 -5.54 6.17
CA TRP A 114 -0.87 -6.56 5.18
C TRP A 114 0.51 -6.33 4.60
N VAL A 115 0.90 -5.07 4.36
CA VAL A 115 2.27 -4.71 3.95
C VAL A 115 3.28 -5.21 4.99
N ALA A 116 3.05 -4.87 6.27
CA ALA A 116 3.91 -5.33 7.36
C ALA A 116 3.97 -6.87 7.44
N LYS A 117 2.84 -7.56 7.29
CA LYS A 117 2.80 -9.03 7.32
C LYS A 117 3.56 -9.68 6.16
N ILE A 118 3.54 -9.10 4.97
CA ILE A 118 4.33 -9.60 3.84
C ILE A 118 5.81 -9.41 4.12
N TYR A 119 6.22 -8.23 4.62
CA TYR A 119 7.61 -8.02 5.02
C TYR A 119 8.06 -8.94 6.15
N GLN A 120 7.16 -9.27 7.10
CA GLN A 120 7.46 -10.25 8.15
C GLN A 120 7.76 -11.64 7.56
N ILE A 121 7.00 -12.08 6.55
CA ILE A 121 7.23 -13.37 5.88
C ILE A 121 8.57 -13.35 5.13
N GLN A 122 8.79 -12.35 4.29
CA GLN A 122 10.01 -12.25 3.48
C GLN A 122 11.27 -12.05 4.34
N GLY A 123 11.18 -11.21 5.37
CA GLY A 123 12.27 -11.00 6.32
C GLY A 123 12.58 -12.26 7.13
N GLY A 124 11.55 -13.00 7.56
CA GLY A 124 11.69 -14.26 8.25
C GLY A 124 12.38 -15.34 7.40
N ASP A 125 12.05 -15.40 6.10
CA ASP A 125 12.70 -16.30 5.16
C ASP A 125 14.20 -15.95 5.00
N ALA A 126 14.54 -14.67 4.87
CA ALA A 126 15.93 -14.22 4.80
C ALA A 126 16.68 -14.52 6.11
N PHE A 127 16.07 -14.24 7.26
CA PHE A 127 16.64 -14.52 8.58
C PHE A 127 16.93 -16.01 8.78
N ASN A 128 15.99 -16.88 8.43
CA ASN A 128 16.16 -18.34 8.51
C ASN A 128 17.27 -18.86 7.59
N ASN A 129 17.50 -18.17 6.47
CA ASN A 129 18.62 -18.44 5.57
C ASN A 129 19.95 -17.80 6.04
N LYS A 130 19.97 -17.16 7.23
CA LYS A 130 21.11 -16.44 7.80
C LYS A 130 21.59 -15.26 6.98
N ASP A 131 20.75 -14.75 6.08
CA ASP A 131 20.98 -13.48 5.37
C ASP A 131 20.43 -12.32 6.21
N TYR A 132 21.14 -12.03 7.29
CA TYR A 132 20.69 -11.04 8.27
C TYR A 132 20.70 -9.62 7.75
N VAL A 133 21.53 -9.32 6.74
CA VAL A 133 21.57 -8.01 6.09
C VAL A 133 20.26 -7.78 5.32
N THR A 134 19.88 -8.76 4.49
CA THR A 134 18.60 -8.70 3.76
C THR A 134 17.41 -8.72 4.74
N ALA A 135 17.44 -9.56 5.76
CA ALA A 135 16.41 -9.64 6.78
C ALA A 135 16.20 -8.28 7.47
N ALA A 136 17.26 -7.64 7.94
CA ALA A 136 17.19 -6.31 8.57
C ALA A 136 16.58 -5.27 7.63
N GLY A 137 17.01 -5.22 6.37
CA GLY A 137 16.46 -4.29 5.38
C GLY A 137 14.97 -4.51 5.08
N ILE A 138 14.50 -5.75 5.12
CA ILE A 138 13.08 -6.10 4.92
C ILE A 138 12.26 -5.75 6.18
N PHE A 139 12.73 -6.14 7.37
CA PHE A 139 12.05 -5.83 8.62
C PHE A 139 11.97 -4.32 8.89
N GLU A 140 12.99 -3.55 8.48
CA GLU A 140 12.95 -2.07 8.56
C GLU A 140 11.82 -1.48 7.72
N LYS A 141 11.60 -2.00 6.51
CA LYS A 141 10.46 -1.58 5.67
C LYS A 141 9.12 -1.92 6.32
N GLY A 142 9.01 -3.13 6.87
CA GLY A 142 7.81 -3.57 7.56
C GLY A 142 7.51 -2.74 8.80
N TYR A 143 8.52 -2.42 9.61
CA TYR A 143 8.39 -1.57 10.78
C TYR A 143 7.98 -0.14 10.44
N LYS A 144 8.49 0.40 9.33
CA LYS A 144 8.04 1.72 8.81
C LYS A 144 6.59 1.72 8.35
N ALA A 145 6.10 0.60 7.81
CA ALA A 145 4.71 0.49 7.37
C ALA A 145 3.72 0.34 8.54
N ASP A 146 4.15 -0.28 9.63
CA ASP A 146 3.36 -0.51 10.84
C ASP A 146 4.27 -0.34 12.09
N PRO A 147 4.48 0.92 12.56
CA PRO A 147 5.38 1.19 13.68
C PRO A 147 4.92 0.63 15.02
N ASP A 148 3.63 0.32 15.16
CA ASP A 148 3.07 -0.29 16.37
C ASP A 148 3.30 -1.82 16.43
N ASN A 149 3.90 -2.40 15.38
CA ASN A 149 4.17 -3.83 15.27
C ASN A 149 5.45 -4.20 16.03
N THR A 150 5.29 -4.50 17.32
CA THR A 150 6.38 -4.90 18.20
C THR A 150 7.15 -6.13 17.71
N ASP A 151 6.45 -7.12 17.13
CA ASP A 151 7.11 -8.32 16.58
C ASP A 151 8.06 -7.97 15.43
N MET A 152 7.66 -7.00 14.58
CA MET A 152 8.50 -6.52 13.49
C MET A 152 9.75 -5.82 14.02
N ALA A 153 9.59 -4.95 15.01
CA ALA A 153 10.70 -4.26 15.66
C ALA A 153 11.68 -5.27 16.34
N LEU A 154 11.17 -6.27 17.04
CA LEU A 154 11.99 -7.32 17.64
C LEU A 154 12.78 -8.11 16.58
N ASN A 155 12.15 -8.48 15.47
CA ASN A 155 12.84 -9.20 14.39
C ASN A 155 13.93 -8.33 13.74
N LEU A 156 13.69 -7.02 13.60
CA LEU A 156 14.68 -6.06 13.13
C LEU A 156 15.87 -5.97 14.10
N ALA A 157 15.61 -5.78 15.38
CA ALA A 157 16.64 -5.73 16.41
C ALA A 157 17.47 -7.02 16.45
N MET A 158 16.81 -8.19 16.39
CA MET A 158 17.48 -9.50 16.34
C MET A 158 18.37 -9.62 15.10
N SER A 159 17.93 -9.13 13.94
CA SER A 159 18.74 -9.16 12.72
C SER A 159 20.02 -8.35 12.89
N TYR A 160 19.95 -7.17 13.49
CA TYR A 160 21.13 -6.36 13.80
C TYR A 160 22.05 -7.03 14.82
N CYS A 161 21.50 -7.67 15.86
CA CYS A 161 22.29 -8.43 16.83
C CYS A 161 23.05 -9.59 16.17
N GLU A 162 22.41 -10.34 15.28
CA GLU A 162 23.07 -11.42 14.53
C GLU A 162 24.16 -10.90 13.59
N MET A 163 23.96 -9.74 12.96
CA MET A 163 24.99 -9.07 12.16
C MET A 163 26.20 -8.70 13.03
N PHE A 164 25.97 -8.13 14.22
CA PHE A 164 27.04 -7.84 15.18
C PHE A 164 27.78 -9.13 15.59
N MET A 165 27.08 -10.17 15.95
CA MET A 165 27.70 -11.44 16.38
C MET A 165 28.57 -12.07 15.29
N ASN A 166 28.23 -11.87 14.02
CA ASN A 166 29.00 -12.39 12.90
C ASN A 166 30.21 -11.52 12.53
N THR A 167 30.14 -10.20 12.74
CA THR A 167 31.13 -9.25 12.24
C THR A 167 31.94 -8.54 13.33
N GLY A 168 31.42 -8.47 14.56
CA GLY A 168 31.96 -7.66 15.64
C GLY A 168 31.73 -6.14 15.44
N ASP A 169 30.92 -5.74 14.46
CA ASP A 169 30.66 -4.34 14.15
C ASP A 169 29.69 -3.73 15.18
N MET A 170 30.25 -2.90 16.08
CA MET A 170 29.48 -2.20 17.13
C MET A 170 28.35 -1.35 16.61
N ALA A 171 28.46 -0.80 15.40
CA ALA A 171 27.39 0.00 14.81
C ALA A 171 26.11 -0.83 14.57
N GLN A 172 26.23 -2.13 14.33
CA GLN A 172 25.06 -3.00 14.22
C GLN A 172 24.43 -3.28 15.58
N TYR A 173 25.25 -3.45 16.63
CA TYR A 173 24.75 -3.59 18.00
C TYR A 173 23.96 -2.34 18.44
N GLU A 174 24.52 -1.15 18.21
CA GLU A 174 23.86 0.11 18.56
C GLU A 174 22.52 0.27 17.86
N LYS A 175 22.45 -0.03 16.55
CA LYS A 175 21.16 -0.03 15.81
C LYS A 175 20.15 -1.00 16.39
N GLY A 176 20.58 -2.20 16.76
CA GLY A 176 19.70 -3.20 17.39
C GLY A 176 19.15 -2.72 18.73
N MET A 177 19.98 -2.09 19.55
CA MET A 177 19.59 -1.51 20.84
C MET A 177 18.64 -0.33 20.66
N ASP A 178 18.90 0.59 19.71
CA ASP A 178 18.02 1.72 19.42
C ASP A 178 16.60 1.26 19.06
N VAL A 179 16.48 0.22 18.24
CA VAL A 179 15.17 -0.37 17.89
C VAL A 179 14.51 -1.03 19.10
N TYR A 180 15.30 -1.75 19.92
CA TYR A 180 14.77 -2.45 21.09
C TYR A 180 14.29 -1.49 22.18
N GLU A 181 14.97 -0.37 22.39
CA GLU A 181 14.60 0.67 23.35
C GLU A 181 13.39 1.51 22.92
N ALA A 182 13.05 1.48 21.62
CA ALA A 182 11.92 2.21 21.06
C ALA A 182 10.56 1.50 21.23
N ILE A 183 10.57 0.25 21.72
CA ILE A 183 9.38 -0.60 21.91
C ILE A 183 9.11 -0.88 23.39
#